data_69cea9c37c6361d1b88729ca15c1fdbb
#
_entry.id   69cea9c37c6361d1b88729ca15c1fdbb
#
_cell.length_a   1.000
_cell.length_b   1.000
_cell.length_c   1.000
_cell.angle_alpha   90.00
_cell.angle_beta   90.00
_cell.angle_gamma   90.00
#
_symmetry.space_group_name_H-M   'P 1'
#
loop_
_entity.id
_entity.type
_entity.pdbx_description
1 polymer ?
#
loop_
_entity_poly.entity_id
_entity_poly.type
_entity_poly.pdbx_seq_one_letter_code
_entity_poly.pdbx_strand_id
1 'polypeptide(L)'
;CAERFAQTEGLNTELSYWHWPDEVRPAAAGVLQQFGSDLQALAMSRDGTAVPLEWREGVVAGDTAQYIFTSGTTGLPKAAVISHARWLMAGDSMQLLWEITRDDCFYCFLPLYHGAASMSLTATAMAAGARIVVRRKFSRSEFWRDIRAHGITFCQYVGEICRFLLSAPATDSDREHSLRKMAGTGLTPEIWQQWISRFGAVFQIYEGWGGTESNTNTINLDNRIGSCGRVPFWEKTNLRLVRYDQEKGDYIRDENGFLQLAGVNEPGEAIGMVIQYPGVVAGRFEGYTSEEASEKKLLRNVFEQGDVWWTSGDLLRCDEDGYCWFVDRIGDTFRWKSENVSTMEVGDALGDFKGLDAITVYGVQVAGHGGRAGMAALVMHEGAGFDPRAFWELAISRLPRYAAPLFVRLMDTPDMTGNYKLRKVDLQKQGYDSAQTGDPLFVRNDKLQTYVPLTAATLEEALRG
;
A
#
# COMPACT_ATOMS: atom_id res chain seq x y z
N CYS A 1 15.92 8.71 -14.90
CA CYS A 1 16.68 8.94 -13.63
C CYS A 1 17.94 9.76 -13.89
N ALA A 2 18.86 9.33 -14.77
CA ALA A 2 20.14 10.02 -15.01
C ALA A 2 19.98 11.51 -15.42
N GLU A 3 19.03 11.83 -16.28
CA GLU A 3 18.76 13.21 -16.71
C GLU A 3 18.27 14.10 -15.57
N ARG A 4 17.42 13.60 -14.69
CA ARG A 4 16.98 14.33 -13.49
C ARG A 4 18.09 14.47 -12.47
N PHE A 5 18.92 13.44 -12.33
CA PHE A 5 20.09 13.48 -11.46
C PHE A 5 21.12 14.50 -11.94
N ALA A 6 21.33 14.57 -13.27
CA ALA A 6 22.20 15.55 -13.91
C ALA A 6 21.79 17.02 -13.68
N GLN A 7 20.49 17.24 -13.44
CA GLN A 7 19.92 18.57 -13.18
C GLN A 7 19.84 18.90 -11.69
N THR A 8 20.26 17.99 -10.80
CA THR A 8 20.21 18.19 -9.36
C THR A 8 21.38 19.07 -8.91
N GLU A 9 21.06 20.22 -8.35
CA GLU A 9 22.08 21.10 -7.74
C GLU A 9 22.56 20.53 -6.41
N GLY A 10 23.82 20.75 -6.06
CA GLY A 10 24.39 20.36 -4.76
C GLY A 10 24.74 18.89 -4.61
N LEU A 11 25.00 18.18 -5.71
CA LEU A 11 25.55 16.83 -5.64
C LEU A 11 26.91 16.82 -4.91
N ASN A 12 27.11 15.88 -4.00
CA ASN A 12 28.38 15.74 -3.30
C ASN A 12 29.45 15.23 -4.27
N THR A 13 30.41 16.09 -4.61
CA THR A 13 31.48 15.82 -5.55
C THR A 13 32.56 14.88 -4.97
N GLU A 14 32.56 14.63 -3.66
CA GLU A 14 33.48 13.69 -3.01
C GLU A 14 33.02 12.22 -3.17
N LEU A 15 31.78 11.98 -3.60
CA LEU A 15 31.24 10.67 -3.84
C LEU A 15 31.57 10.16 -5.24
N SER A 16 31.89 8.87 -5.36
CA SER A 16 32.00 8.18 -6.64
C SER A 16 30.62 7.77 -7.12
N TYR A 17 30.25 8.18 -8.30
CA TYR A 17 28.97 7.81 -8.91
C TYR A 17 29.18 6.71 -9.95
N TRP A 18 28.24 5.74 -9.94
CA TRP A 18 28.23 4.61 -10.87
C TRP A 18 26.88 4.56 -11.55
N HIS A 19 26.85 4.24 -12.84
CA HIS A 19 25.60 4.06 -13.57
C HIS A 19 25.53 2.66 -14.19
N TRP A 20 24.31 2.13 -14.27
CA TRP A 20 23.99 0.92 -15.04
C TRP A 20 23.17 1.34 -16.25
N PRO A 21 23.69 1.18 -17.49
CA PRO A 21 22.96 1.57 -18.70
C PRO A 21 21.62 0.84 -18.81
N ASP A 22 20.61 1.56 -19.26
CA ASP A 22 19.30 1.00 -19.59
C ASP A 22 19.21 0.78 -21.09
N GLU A 23 19.32 -0.47 -21.55
CA GLU A 23 19.30 -0.83 -22.96
C GLU A 23 17.95 -0.54 -23.63
N VAL A 24 16.85 -0.57 -22.86
CA VAL A 24 15.49 -0.33 -23.37
C VAL A 24 15.15 1.16 -23.41
N ARG A 25 15.73 1.94 -22.48
CA ARG A 25 15.55 3.40 -22.38
C ARG A 25 16.91 4.05 -22.15
N PRO A 26 17.76 4.07 -23.18
CA PRO A 26 19.07 4.68 -23.05
C PRO A 26 18.92 6.15 -22.68
N ALA A 27 19.77 6.65 -21.78
CA ALA A 27 19.87 8.08 -21.52
C ALA A 27 20.40 8.81 -22.75
N ALA A 28 20.10 10.10 -22.85
CA ALA A 28 20.65 10.93 -23.92
C ALA A 28 22.19 10.85 -23.97
N ALA A 29 22.75 10.87 -25.15
CA ALA A 29 24.18 10.75 -25.37
C ALA A 29 24.95 11.80 -24.54
N GLY A 30 25.98 11.36 -23.81
CA GLY A 30 26.81 12.22 -22.98
C GLY A 30 26.30 12.46 -21.53
N VAL A 31 25.03 12.21 -21.22
CA VAL A 31 24.51 12.40 -19.85
C VAL A 31 25.16 11.47 -18.85
N LEU A 32 25.33 10.19 -19.21
CA LEU A 32 25.94 9.20 -18.31
C LEU A 32 27.44 9.41 -18.12
N GLN A 33 28.14 9.92 -19.13
CA GLN A 33 29.58 10.19 -19.05
C GLN A 33 29.93 11.26 -18.02
N GLN A 34 28.98 12.13 -17.65
CA GLN A 34 29.18 13.14 -16.61
C GLN A 34 29.09 12.59 -15.19
N PHE A 35 28.60 11.34 -15.03
CA PHE A 35 28.31 10.73 -13.74
C PHE A 35 29.20 9.52 -13.40
N GLY A 36 30.44 9.53 -13.80
CA GLY A 36 31.39 8.50 -13.36
C GLY A 36 31.37 7.24 -14.23
N SER A 37 31.65 6.10 -13.63
CA SER A 37 32.00 4.86 -14.32
C SER A 37 30.79 4.02 -14.66
N ASP A 38 30.85 3.33 -15.80
CA ASP A 38 29.86 2.32 -16.20
C ASP A 38 30.03 1.05 -15.35
N LEU A 39 29.10 0.82 -14.45
CA LEU A 39 29.09 -0.33 -13.55
C LEU A 39 28.84 -1.64 -14.32
N GLN A 40 28.04 -1.61 -15.38
CA GLN A 40 27.80 -2.79 -16.21
C GLN A 40 29.08 -3.22 -16.92
N ALA A 41 29.77 -2.28 -17.56
CA ALA A 41 31.04 -2.57 -18.22
C ALA A 41 32.10 -3.11 -17.22
N LEU A 42 32.17 -2.52 -16.03
CA LEU A 42 33.06 -3.00 -14.97
C LEU A 42 32.69 -4.41 -14.51
N ALA A 43 31.40 -4.67 -14.26
CA ALA A 43 30.94 -6.00 -13.83
C ALA A 43 31.22 -7.07 -14.88
N MET A 44 30.97 -6.76 -16.17
CA MET A 44 31.22 -7.69 -17.28
C MET A 44 32.71 -7.92 -17.55
N SER A 45 33.58 -7.05 -17.07
CA SER A 45 35.04 -7.22 -17.18
C SER A 45 35.62 -8.16 -16.12
N ARG A 46 34.82 -8.59 -15.14
CA ARG A 46 35.24 -9.51 -14.09
C ARG A 46 35.12 -10.98 -14.55
N ASP A 47 35.98 -11.83 -14.04
CA ASP A 47 36.04 -13.25 -14.41
C ASP A 47 34.93 -14.11 -13.78
N GLY A 48 34.08 -13.54 -12.92
CA GLY A 48 32.98 -14.26 -12.24
C GLY A 48 33.46 -15.21 -11.13
N THR A 49 34.70 -15.14 -10.69
CA THR A 49 35.14 -15.89 -9.52
C THR A 49 34.35 -15.50 -8.28
N ALA A 50 34.15 -16.48 -7.39
CA ALA A 50 33.48 -16.23 -6.12
C ALA A 50 34.24 -15.18 -5.30
N VAL A 51 33.52 -14.29 -4.69
CA VAL A 51 34.05 -13.28 -3.78
C VAL A 51 34.78 -13.99 -2.62
N PRO A 52 36.02 -13.62 -2.27
CA PRO A 52 36.74 -14.21 -1.16
C PRO A 52 35.93 -14.21 0.13
N LEU A 53 35.96 -15.31 0.89
CA LEU A 53 35.16 -15.42 2.13
C LEU A 53 35.55 -14.37 3.17
N GLU A 54 36.81 -13.94 3.17
CA GLU A 54 37.31 -12.86 4.04
C GLU A 54 36.57 -11.53 3.87
N TRP A 55 35.96 -11.27 2.70
CA TRP A 55 35.15 -10.07 2.50
C TRP A 55 33.83 -10.08 3.29
N ARG A 56 33.45 -11.23 3.83
CA ARG A 56 32.30 -11.39 4.72
C ARG A 56 32.67 -11.41 6.20
N GLU A 57 34.00 -11.43 6.51
CA GLU A 57 34.45 -11.37 7.89
C GLU A 57 33.98 -10.08 8.55
N GLY A 58 33.41 -10.23 9.74
CA GLY A 58 32.86 -9.13 10.51
C GLY A 58 31.42 -8.73 10.17
N VAL A 59 30.82 -9.21 9.09
CA VAL A 59 29.39 -8.98 8.81
C VAL A 59 28.55 -9.79 9.79
N VAL A 60 27.70 -9.10 10.55
CA VAL A 60 26.79 -9.72 11.51
C VAL A 60 25.32 -9.55 11.09
N ALA A 61 24.48 -10.40 11.64
CA ALA A 61 23.04 -10.41 11.30
C ALA A 61 22.33 -9.07 11.58
N GLY A 62 22.85 -8.28 12.51
CA GLY A 62 22.34 -6.94 12.84
C GLY A 62 22.75 -5.84 11.86
N ASP A 63 23.71 -6.09 10.98
CA ASP A 63 24.16 -5.08 10.00
C ASP A 63 23.07 -4.78 8.99
N THR A 64 23.08 -3.57 8.45
CA THR A 64 22.14 -3.14 7.43
C THR A 64 22.36 -3.89 6.13
N ALA A 65 21.37 -4.64 5.68
CA ALA A 65 21.35 -5.31 4.39
C ALA A 65 20.92 -4.38 3.26
N GLN A 66 19.94 -3.53 3.52
CA GLN A 66 19.38 -2.61 2.52
C GLN A 66 18.61 -1.46 3.15
N TYR A 67 18.43 -0.42 2.38
CA TYR A 67 17.51 0.67 2.66
C TYR A 67 16.32 0.62 1.71
N ILE A 68 15.10 0.69 2.26
CA ILE A 68 13.88 0.72 1.46
C ILE A 68 13.19 2.06 1.68
N PHE A 69 13.03 2.82 0.60
CA PHE A 69 12.35 4.11 0.67
C PHE A 69 10.84 3.91 0.77
N THR A 70 10.25 4.47 1.83
CA THR A 70 8.81 4.49 2.03
C THR A 70 8.26 5.87 1.67
N SER A 71 7.11 5.91 0.97
CA SER A 71 6.40 7.15 0.70
C SER A 71 5.77 7.64 2.00
N GLY A 72 6.39 8.64 2.62
CA GLY A 72 5.77 9.32 3.77
C GLY A 72 4.52 10.10 3.32
N THR A 73 3.48 10.10 4.16
CA THR A 73 2.26 10.88 3.91
C THR A 73 2.48 12.39 3.98
N THR A 74 3.63 12.84 4.47
CA THR A 74 3.88 14.25 4.84
C THR A 74 5.16 14.86 4.27
N GLY A 75 5.85 14.21 3.30
CA GLY A 75 7.12 14.77 2.82
C GLY A 75 7.93 13.88 1.88
N LEU A 76 9.24 14.11 1.83
CA LEU A 76 10.18 13.30 1.06
C LEU A 76 10.16 11.84 1.54
N PRO A 77 10.42 10.87 0.66
CA PRO A 77 10.53 9.46 1.03
C PRO A 77 11.57 9.26 2.14
N LYS A 78 11.23 8.41 3.11
CA LYS A 78 12.12 8.04 4.22
C LYS A 78 12.73 6.67 3.95
N ALA A 79 14.03 6.53 4.22
CA ALA A 79 14.74 5.26 4.06
C ALA A 79 14.60 4.42 5.33
N ALA A 80 13.77 3.38 5.27
CA ALA A 80 13.68 2.37 6.33
C ALA A 80 14.92 1.49 6.32
N VAL A 81 15.47 1.24 7.49
CA VAL A 81 16.63 0.35 7.70
C VAL A 81 16.14 -1.09 7.76
N ILE A 82 16.77 -1.97 6.99
CA ILE A 82 16.50 -3.41 6.99
C ILE A 82 17.80 -4.16 7.24
N SER A 83 17.90 -4.82 8.38
CA SER A 83 19.04 -5.67 8.70
C SER A 83 19.05 -7.00 7.94
N HIS A 84 20.20 -7.66 7.87
CA HIS A 84 20.31 -9.03 7.35
C HIS A 84 19.37 -9.98 8.10
N ALA A 85 19.31 -9.88 9.43
CA ALA A 85 18.45 -10.72 10.25
C ALA A 85 16.98 -10.54 9.92
N ARG A 86 16.52 -9.28 9.76
CA ARG A 86 15.13 -8.99 9.40
C ARG A 86 14.77 -9.53 8.02
N TRP A 87 15.68 -9.37 7.05
CA TRP A 87 15.46 -9.83 5.68
C TRP A 87 15.37 -11.38 5.63
N LEU A 88 16.29 -12.08 6.29
CA LEU A 88 16.29 -13.55 6.38
C LEU A 88 15.06 -14.07 7.13
N MET A 89 14.75 -13.48 8.29
CA MET A 89 13.57 -13.86 9.08
C MET A 89 12.27 -13.68 8.29
N ALA A 90 12.15 -12.63 7.49
CA ALA A 90 10.99 -12.43 6.61
C ALA A 90 10.87 -13.58 5.60
N GLY A 91 11.98 -13.96 4.97
CA GLY A 91 12.03 -15.08 4.03
C GLY A 91 11.63 -16.41 4.66
N ASP A 92 12.26 -16.76 5.76
CA ASP A 92 12.02 -18.03 6.47
C ASP A 92 10.59 -18.13 7.00
N SER A 93 10.09 -17.03 7.61
CA SER A 93 8.73 -17.00 8.15
C SER A 93 7.68 -17.13 7.06
N MET A 94 7.82 -16.39 5.94
CA MET A 94 6.87 -16.43 4.85
C MET A 94 6.95 -17.75 4.08
N GLN A 95 8.14 -18.36 3.97
CA GLN A 95 8.28 -19.70 3.40
C GLN A 95 7.40 -20.70 4.14
N LEU A 96 7.44 -20.69 5.48
CA LEU A 96 6.66 -21.60 6.33
C LEU A 96 5.16 -21.27 6.26
N LEU A 97 4.79 -19.99 6.44
CA LEU A 97 3.39 -19.55 6.49
C LEU A 97 2.66 -19.70 5.16
N TRP A 98 3.36 -19.52 4.04
CA TRP A 98 2.80 -19.66 2.69
C TRP A 98 3.02 -21.06 2.10
N GLU A 99 3.61 -21.97 2.88
CA GLU A 99 3.90 -23.35 2.47
C GLU A 99 4.67 -23.41 1.14
N ILE A 100 5.69 -22.55 1.01
CA ILE A 100 6.50 -22.45 -0.21
C ILE A 100 7.55 -23.54 -0.24
N THR A 101 7.70 -24.17 -1.40
CA THR A 101 8.68 -25.20 -1.67
C THR A 101 9.57 -24.83 -2.86
N ARG A 102 10.62 -25.60 -3.08
CA ARG A 102 11.51 -25.42 -4.24
C ARG A 102 10.82 -25.62 -5.61
N ASP A 103 9.67 -26.27 -5.61
CA ASP A 103 8.88 -26.53 -6.83
C ASP A 103 8.01 -25.34 -7.21
N ASP A 104 7.89 -24.35 -6.34
CA ASP A 104 7.16 -23.12 -6.61
C ASP A 104 7.93 -22.21 -7.57
N CYS A 105 7.18 -21.43 -8.34
CA CYS A 105 7.71 -20.44 -9.25
C CYS A 105 7.03 -19.10 -8.99
N PHE A 106 7.81 -18.13 -8.54
CA PHE A 106 7.36 -16.80 -8.20
C PHE A 106 7.31 -15.87 -9.41
N TYR A 107 6.30 -15.00 -9.45
CA TYR A 107 6.20 -13.92 -10.42
C TYR A 107 6.48 -12.57 -9.77
N CYS A 108 7.62 -11.97 -10.10
CA CYS A 108 8.05 -10.66 -9.61
C CYS A 108 7.87 -9.59 -10.69
N PHE A 109 6.76 -8.87 -10.65
CA PHE A 109 6.47 -7.71 -11.49
C PHE A 109 6.42 -6.40 -10.67
N LEU A 110 6.46 -6.51 -9.34
CA LEU A 110 6.58 -5.37 -8.45
C LEU A 110 8.04 -4.89 -8.40
N PRO A 111 8.28 -3.59 -8.15
CA PRO A 111 9.63 -3.05 -8.09
C PRO A 111 10.48 -3.69 -6.99
N LEU A 112 11.67 -4.16 -7.33
CA LEU A 112 12.61 -4.77 -6.37
C LEU A 112 13.12 -3.80 -5.29
N TYR A 113 12.97 -2.49 -5.49
CA TYR A 113 13.30 -1.49 -4.47
C TYR A 113 12.19 -1.31 -3.41
N HIS A 114 11.07 -2.04 -3.53
CA HIS A 114 9.96 -2.02 -2.58
C HIS A 114 9.96 -3.28 -1.70
N GLY A 115 9.61 -3.13 -0.40
CA GLY A 115 9.62 -4.23 0.58
C GLY A 115 8.85 -5.47 0.16
N ALA A 116 7.72 -5.30 -0.53
CA ALA A 116 6.93 -6.42 -1.05
C ALA A 116 7.74 -7.32 -1.99
N ALA A 117 8.46 -6.76 -2.97
CA ALA A 117 9.24 -7.56 -3.91
C ALA A 117 10.61 -7.96 -3.33
N SER A 118 11.33 -7.01 -2.70
CA SER A 118 12.66 -7.26 -2.17
C SER A 118 12.64 -8.19 -0.95
N MET A 119 11.81 -7.86 0.04
CA MET A 119 11.82 -8.55 1.33
C MET A 119 10.86 -9.74 1.36
N SER A 120 9.57 -9.53 1.02
CA SER A 120 8.62 -10.63 1.12
C SER A 120 8.77 -11.66 0.01
N LEU A 121 8.80 -11.24 -1.28
CA LEU A 121 8.86 -12.19 -2.40
C LEU A 121 10.25 -12.80 -2.56
N THR A 122 11.29 -11.95 -2.70
CA THR A 122 12.64 -12.43 -3.05
C THR A 122 13.26 -13.24 -1.91
N ALA A 123 13.14 -12.77 -0.65
CA ALA A 123 13.66 -13.51 0.50
C ALA A 123 12.97 -14.87 0.65
N THR A 124 11.66 -14.93 0.50
CA THR A 124 10.88 -16.18 0.58
C THR A 124 11.28 -17.18 -0.51
N ALA A 125 11.41 -16.71 -1.75
CA ALA A 125 11.83 -17.58 -2.85
C ALA A 125 13.24 -18.10 -2.65
N MET A 126 14.17 -17.27 -2.14
CA MET A 126 15.53 -17.69 -1.82
C MET A 126 15.58 -18.68 -0.65
N ALA A 127 14.81 -18.45 0.41
CA ALA A 127 14.72 -19.38 1.55
C ALA A 127 14.22 -20.77 1.11
N ALA A 128 13.24 -20.81 0.20
CA ALA A 128 12.69 -22.07 -0.33
C ALA A 128 13.55 -22.72 -1.43
N GLY A 129 14.52 -21.98 -2.02
CA GLY A 129 15.20 -22.42 -3.24
C GLY A 129 14.27 -22.45 -4.46
N ALA A 130 13.22 -21.63 -4.47
CA ALA A 130 12.23 -21.55 -5.53
C ALA A 130 12.70 -20.68 -6.70
N ARG A 131 12.07 -20.85 -7.88
CA ARG A 131 12.37 -20.03 -9.05
C ARG A 131 11.69 -18.66 -8.95
N ILE A 132 12.32 -17.64 -9.55
CA ILE A 132 11.73 -16.31 -9.70
C ILE A 132 11.73 -15.92 -11.18
N VAL A 133 10.57 -15.58 -11.71
CA VAL A 133 10.40 -14.94 -13.01
C VAL A 133 10.26 -13.45 -12.78
N VAL A 134 11.23 -12.66 -13.22
CA VAL A 134 11.27 -11.21 -13.04
C VAL A 134 10.77 -10.51 -14.29
N ARG A 135 9.81 -9.62 -14.12
CA ARG A 135 9.35 -8.71 -15.16
C ARG A 135 9.66 -7.27 -14.78
N ARG A 136 10.10 -6.47 -15.74
CA ARG A 136 10.52 -5.09 -15.49
C ARG A 136 9.40 -4.21 -14.91
N LYS A 137 8.14 -4.46 -15.31
CA LYS A 137 6.94 -3.77 -14.80
C LYS A 137 5.71 -4.65 -15.02
N PHE A 138 4.67 -4.41 -14.25
CA PHE A 138 3.37 -5.01 -14.48
C PHE A 138 2.85 -4.74 -15.90
N SER A 139 2.21 -5.75 -16.50
CA SER A 139 1.52 -5.63 -17.78
C SER A 139 0.25 -6.49 -17.74
N ARG A 140 -0.90 -5.85 -17.89
CA ARG A 140 -2.21 -6.53 -17.90
C ARG A 140 -2.32 -7.57 -19.00
N SER A 141 -1.83 -7.26 -20.22
CA SER A 141 -1.88 -8.18 -21.38
C SER A 141 -0.92 -9.35 -21.27
N GLU A 142 0.20 -9.20 -20.54
CA GLU A 142 1.23 -10.22 -20.44
C GLU A 142 1.08 -11.12 -19.21
N PHE A 143 0.31 -10.69 -18.21
CA PHE A 143 0.25 -11.36 -16.91
C PHE A 143 -0.09 -12.86 -17.04
N TRP A 144 -1.22 -13.19 -17.64
CA TRP A 144 -1.65 -14.57 -17.80
C TRP A 144 -0.80 -15.35 -18.83
N ARG A 145 -0.23 -14.66 -19.82
CA ARG A 145 0.70 -15.27 -20.77
C ARG A 145 1.99 -15.72 -20.07
N ASP A 146 2.57 -14.86 -19.23
CA ASP A 146 3.77 -15.20 -18.47
C ASP A 146 3.49 -16.35 -17.49
N ILE A 147 2.35 -16.32 -16.79
CA ILE A 147 1.97 -17.39 -15.86
C ILE A 147 1.93 -18.74 -16.55
N ARG A 148 1.29 -18.83 -17.73
CA ARG A 148 1.23 -20.06 -18.51
C ARG A 148 2.57 -20.46 -19.09
N ALA A 149 3.32 -19.51 -19.66
CA ALA A 149 4.59 -19.78 -20.33
C ALA A 149 5.68 -20.28 -19.37
N HIS A 150 5.67 -19.79 -18.13
CA HIS A 150 6.72 -20.10 -17.15
C HIS A 150 6.27 -21.05 -16.02
N GLY A 151 5.01 -21.50 -16.03
CA GLY A 151 4.46 -22.36 -14.97
C GLY A 151 4.50 -21.68 -13.60
N ILE A 152 4.14 -20.40 -13.55
CA ILE A 152 4.16 -19.62 -12.32
C ILE A 152 3.08 -20.12 -11.37
N THR A 153 3.46 -20.39 -10.11
CA THR A 153 2.57 -20.95 -9.08
C THR A 153 2.23 -19.94 -7.99
N PHE A 154 3.03 -18.89 -7.83
CA PHE A 154 2.89 -17.87 -6.81
C PHE A 154 3.07 -16.47 -7.39
N CYS A 155 2.22 -15.51 -7.01
CA CYS A 155 2.48 -14.11 -7.26
C CYS A 155 2.20 -13.24 -6.03
N GLN A 156 2.94 -12.14 -5.91
CA GLN A 156 2.62 -11.10 -4.95
C GLN A 156 1.81 -10.01 -5.65
N TYR A 157 0.72 -9.58 -5.03
CA TYR A 157 -0.19 -8.58 -5.58
C TYR A 157 -0.29 -7.33 -4.71
N VAL A 158 -0.89 -6.32 -5.28
CA VAL A 158 -1.54 -5.18 -4.62
C VAL A 158 -2.98 -5.18 -5.13
N GLY A 159 -3.95 -4.86 -4.30
CA GLY A 159 -5.38 -4.98 -4.66
C GLY A 159 -5.74 -4.33 -6.00
N GLU A 160 -5.16 -3.16 -6.32
CA GLU A 160 -5.33 -2.50 -7.61
C GLU A 160 -4.90 -3.34 -8.82
N ILE A 161 -3.86 -4.15 -8.69
CA ILE A 161 -3.42 -5.08 -9.75
C ILE A 161 -4.50 -6.13 -10.02
N CYS A 162 -5.10 -6.67 -8.96
CA CYS A 162 -6.21 -7.62 -9.12
C CYS A 162 -7.40 -6.98 -9.84
N ARG A 163 -7.73 -5.73 -9.51
CA ARG A 163 -8.77 -4.97 -10.18
C ARG A 163 -8.46 -4.73 -11.66
N PHE A 164 -7.23 -4.33 -12.00
CA PHE A 164 -6.81 -4.18 -13.41
C PHE A 164 -6.90 -5.49 -14.21
N LEU A 165 -6.61 -6.62 -13.60
CA LEU A 165 -6.74 -7.92 -14.25
C LEU A 165 -8.20 -8.32 -14.44
N LEU A 166 -9.06 -8.01 -13.48
CA LEU A 166 -10.51 -8.24 -13.56
C LEU A 166 -11.21 -7.35 -14.61
N SER A 167 -10.72 -6.13 -14.84
CA SER A 167 -11.27 -5.22 -15.83
C SER A 167 -11.00 -5.64 -17.28
N ALA A 168 -10.08 -6.58 -17.52
CA ALA A 168 -9.86 -7.13 -18.86
C ALA A 168 -11.07 -7.98 -19.29
N PRO A 169 -11.40 -8.03 -20.62
CA PRO A 169 -12.45 -8.92 -21.11
C PRO A 169 -12.22 -10.37 -20.69
N ALA A 170 -13.30 -11.08 -20.32
CA ALA A 170 -13.22 -12.49 -19.98
C ALA A 170 -12.87 -13.33 -21.23
N THR A 171 -12.13 -14.42 -21.03
CA THR A 171 -11.75 -15.37 -22.07
C THR A 171 -12.00 -16.79 -21.60
N ASP A 172 -12.16 -17.73 -22.54
CA ASP A 172 -12.35 -19.15 -22.23
C ASP A 172 -11.15 -19.75 -21.47
N SER A 173 -9.95 -19.16 -21.64
CA SER A 173 -8.72 -19.59 -20.98
C SER A 173 -8.45 -18.94 -19.61
N ASP A 174 -9.37 -18.18 -19.05
CA ASP A 174 -9.18 -17.50 -17.77
C ASP A 174 -8.85 -18.45 -16.61
N ARG A 175 -9.30 -19.71 -16.70
CA ARG A 175 -9.02 -20.77 -15.70
C ARG A 175 -7.89 -21.72 -16.07
N GLU A 176 -7.25 -21.51 -17.23
CA GLU A 176 -6.14 -22.34 -17.71
C GLU A 176 -4.81 -21.74 -17.26
N HIS A 177 -4.42 -21.97 -16.02
CA HIS A 177 -3.18 -21.46 -15.46
C HIS A 177 -2.64 -22.31 -14.30
N SER A 178 -1.36 -22.13 -14.00
CA SER A 178 -0.65 -22.79 -12.90
C SER A 178 -0.67 -22.02 -11.57
N LEU A 179 -1.14 -20.77 -11.56
CA LEU A 179 -1.17 -19.92 -10.37
C LEU A 179 -2.14 -20.52 -9.34
N ARG A 180 -1.66 -20.74 -8.11
CA ARG A 180 -2.43 -21.33 -7.02
C ARG A 180 -2.29 -20.60 -5.69
N LYS A 181 -1.26 -19.79 -5.53
CA LYS A 181 -0.98 -19.02 -4.31
C LYS A 181 -0.77 -17.54 -4.64
N MET A 182 -1.31 -16.69 -3.83
CA MET A 182 -1.15 -15.25 -3.95
C MET A 182 -0.93 -14.63 -2.57
N ALA A 183 0.00 -13.68 -2.45
CA ALA A 183 0.15 -12.91 -1.22
C ALA A 183 0.14 -11.42 -1.52
N GLY A 184 -0.44 -10.62 -0.64
CA GLY A 184 -0.47 -9.18 -0.86
C GLY A 184 -1.27 -8.40 0.17
N THR A 185 -1.64 -7.19 -0.20
CA THR A 185 -2.42 -6.27 0.63
C THR A 185 -3.41 -5.48 -0.20
N GLY A 186 -4.56 -5.14 0.39
CA GLY A 186 -5.56 -4.26 -0.20
C GLY A 186 -6.54 -4.96 -1.14
N LEU A 187 -6.76 -6.26 -0.95
CA LEU A 187 -7.78 -7.01 -1.67
C LEU A 187 -9.13 -6.85 -0.98
N THR A 188 -10.05 -6.10 -1.60
CA THR A 188 -11.38 -5.92 -1.03
C THR A 188 -12.21 -7.21 -1.14
N PRO A 189 -13.25 -7.39 -0.31
CA PRO A 189 -14.12 -8.56 -0.38
C PRO A 189 -14.73 -8.79 -1.76
N GLU A 190 -15.14 -7.72 -2.43
CA GLU A 190 -15.77 -7.75 -3.75
C GLU A 190 -14.79 -8.22 -4.82
N ILE A 191 -13.57 -7.62 -4.84
CA ILE A 191 -12.51 -8.02 -5.78
C ILE A 191 -12.09 -9.46 -5.54
N TRP A 192 -11.99 -9.88 -4.27
CA TRP A 192 -11.66 -11.26 -3.91
C TRP A 192 -12.71 -12.25 -4.44
N GLN A 193 -13.99 -11.98 -4.23
CA GLN A 193 -15.08 -12.81 -4.73
C GLN A 193 -15.10 -12.87 -6.26
N GLN A 194 -14.93 -11.74 -6.94
CA GLN A 194 -14.84 -11.67 -8.39
C GLN A 194 -13.63 -12.46 -8.93
N TRP A 195 -12.49 -12.36 -8.23
CA TRP A 195 -11.27 -13.10 -8.60
C TRP A 195 -11.49 -14.61 -8.57
N ILE A 196 -12.03 -15.12 -7.47
CA ILE A 196 -12.32 -16.56 -7.34
C ILE A 196 -13.36 -17.00 -8.37
N SER A 197 -14.41 -16.22 -8.57
CA SER A 197 -15.48 -16.53 -9.53
C SER A 197 -14.93 -16.65 -10.96
N ARG A 198 -14.07 -15.73 -11.36
CA ARG A 198 -13.54 -15.67 -12.72
C ARG A 198 -12.39 -16.64 -12.96
N PHE A 199 -11.37 -16.61 -12.11
CA PHE A 199 -10.12 -17.33 -12.33
C PHE A 199 -10.07 -18.70 -11.62
N GLY A 200 -11.02 -18.99 -10.73
CA GLY A 200 -11.18 -20.28 -10.05
C GLY A 200 -10.95 -20.21 -8.54
N ALA A 201 -11.51 -21.20 -7.84
CA ALA A 201 -11.47 -21.28 -6.38
C ALA A 201 -10.23 -22.01 -5.82
N VAL A 202 -9.23 -22.28 -6.66
CA VAL A 202 -8.01 -23.03 -6.29
C VAL A 202 -6.97 -22.18 -5.55
N PHE A 203 -7.24 -20.90 -5.41
CA PHE A 203 -6.28 -19.98 -4.82
C PHE A 203 -6.26 -20.05 -3.29
N GLN A 204 -5.05 -20.17 -2.76
CA GLN A 204 -4.73 -19.73 -1.40
C GLN A 204 -4.29 -18.27 -1.47
N ILE A 205 -5.06 -17.38 -0.86
CA ILE A 205 -4.81 -15.94 -0.87
C ILE A 205 -4.40 -15.51 0.54
N TYR A 206 -3.15 -15.12 0.68
CA TYR A 206 -2.54 -14.64 1.90
C TYR A 206 -2.65 -13.11 1.94
N GLU A 207 -3.82 -12.59 2.30
CA GLU A 207 -3.99 -11.16 2.55
C GLU A 207 -3.33 -10.80 3.87
N GLY A 208 -2.60 -9.68 3.90
CA GLY A 208 -1.86 -9.28 5.09
C GLY A 208 -1.94 -7.78 5.37
N TRP A 209 -1.66 -7.44 6.61
CA TRP A 209 -1.41 -6.07 7.03
C TRP A 209 0.00 -5.95 7.61
N GLY A 210 0.70 -4.89 7.24
CA GLY A 210 2.04 -4.55 7.71
C GLY A 210 2.69 -3.50 6.82
N GLY A 211 3.87 -3.05 7.22
CA GLY A 211 4.66 -2.05 6.51
C GLY A 211 6.13 -2.44 6.41
N THR A 212 6.87 -1.75 5.58
CA THR A 212 8.31 -1.97 5.42
C THR A 212 9.06 -1.80 6.74
N GLU A 213 8.72 -0.79 7.52
CA GLU A 213 9.31 -0.46 8.82
C GLU A 213 8.59 -1.11 10.00
N SER A 214 7.43 -1.74 9.81
CA SER A 214 6.62 -2.29 10.91
C SER A 214 7.34 -3.40 11.65
N ASN A 215 7.20 -3.43 12.97
CA ASN A 215 7.73 -4.47 13.83
C ASN A 215 6.68 -5.55 14.18
N THR A 216 5.50 -5.43 13.60
CA THR A 216 4.39 -6.38 13.72
C THR A 216 3.61 -6.47 12.42
N ASN A 217 2.89 -7.54 12.22
CA ASN A 217 2.06 -7.77 11.04
C ASN A 217 0.91 -8.73 11.37
N THR A 218 -0.05 -8.83 10.47
CA THR A 218 -1.07 -9.89 10.47
C THR A 218 -1.14 -10.55 9.10
N ILE A 219 -1.49 -11.83 9.06
CA ILE A 219 -1.62 -12.61 7.82
C ILE A 219 -2.88 -13.46 7.91
N ASN A 220 -3.66 -13.44 6.85
CA ASN A 220 -4.83 -14.30 6.67
C ASN A 220 -4.37 -15.64 6.06
N LEU A 221 -4.37 -16.66 6.87
CA LEU A 221 -4.02 -18.04 6.45
C LEU A 221 -5.24 -18.88 6.12
N ASP A 222 -6.45 -18.41 6.48
CA ASP A 222 -7.69 -19.17 6.45
C ASP A 222 -8.56 -18.86 5.22
N ASN A 223 -8.08 -18.05 4.27
CA ASN A 223 -8.90 -17.55 3.16
C ASN A 223 -10.18 -16.83 3.62
N ARG A 224 -10.19 -16.20 4.80
CA ARG A 224 -11.31 -15.41 5.30
C ARG A 224 -11.46 -14.14 4.45
N ILE A 225 -12.44 -14.12 3.58
CA ILE A 225 -12.65 -13.01 2.62
C ILE A 225 -12.75 -11.67 3.35
N GLY A 226 -11.93 -10.71 2.90
CA GLY A 226 -11.86 -9.35 3.42
C GLY A 226 -11.03 -9.17 4.69
N SER A 227 -10.63 -10.26 5.37
CA SER A 227 -9.76 -10.16 6.54
C SER A 227 -8.29 -9.95 6.11
N CYS A 228 -7.62 -9.00 6.75
CA CYS A 228 -6.18 -8.76 6.56
C CYS A 228 -5.30 -9.57 7.54
N GLY A 229 -5.89 -10.55 8.22
CA GLY A 229 -5.14 -11.48 9.08
C GLY A 229 -5.88 -11.90 10.31
N ARG A 230 -5.24 -12.79 11.09
CA ARG A 230 -5.80 -13.31 12.32
C ARG A 230 -4.80 -13.22 13.46
N VAL A 231 -5.26 -12.85 14.64
CA VAL A 231 -4.53 -12.83 15.91
C VAL A 231 -5.24 -13.77 16.88
N PRO A 232 -4.95 -15.09 16.83
CA PRO A 232 -5.67 -16.06 17.64
C PRO A 232 -5.31 -16.00 19.14
N PHE A 233 -4.12 -15.46 19.46
CA PHE A 233 -3.60 -15.39 20.84
C PHE A 233 -2.94 -14.02 21.05
N TRP A 234 -3.71 -13.07 21.58
CA TRP A 234 -3.24 -11.71 21.83
C TRP A 234 -2.05 -11.64 22.79
N GLU A 235 -1.97 -12.56 23.74
CA GLU A 235 -0.86 -12.63 24.71
C GLU A 235 0.47 -13.12 24.09
N LYS A 236 0.40 -13.71 22.89
CA LYS A 236 1.58 -14.24 22.17
C LYS A 236 2.06 -13.33 21.03
N THR A 237 1.44 -12.18 20.86
CA THR A 237 1.84 -11.19 19.84
C THR A 237 2.22 -9.86 20.48
N ASN A 238 3.09 -9.13 19.80
CA ASN A 238 3.43 -7.76 20.17
C ASN A 238 2.43 -6.71 19.63
N LEU A 239 1.40 -7.12 18.88
CA LEU A 239 0.35 -6.25 18.35
C LEU A 239 -0.68 -5.91 19.43
N ARG A 240 -1.11 -4.63 19.47
CA ARG A 240 -2.30 -4.17 20.21
C ARG A 240 -3.06 -3.19 19.35
N LEU A 241 -4.38 -3.09 19.58
CA LEU A 241 -5.23 -2.05 19.01
C LEU A 241 -5.59 -1.08 20.14
N VAL A 242 -5.28 0.21 19.95
CA VAL A 242 -5.56 1.27 20.94
C VAL A 242 -6.60 2.24 20.41
N ARG A 243 -7.46 2.70 21.29
CA ARG A 243 -8.53 3.66 20.98
C ARG A 243 -7.94 4.99 20.54
N TYR A 244 -8.43 5.50 19.43
CA TYR A 244 -8.01 6.77 18.84
C TYR A 244 -9.20 7.68 18.60
N ASP A 245 -9.15 8.89 19.14
CA ASP A 245 -10.14 9.93 18.92
C ASP A 245 -9.79 10.71 17.65
N GLN A 246 -10.49 10.40 16.57
CA GLN A 246 -10.25 11.05 15.27
C GLN A 246 -10.63 12.54 15.26
N GLU A 247 -11.49 13.00 16.19
CA GLU A 247 -11.84 14.42 16.30
C GLU A 247 -10.72 15.23 16.89
N LYS A 248 -10.16 14.71 17.97
CA LYS A 248 -9.05 15.37 18.68
C LYS A 248 -7.71 15.11 17.99
N GLY A 249 -7.63 14.08 17.15
CA GLY A 249 -6.37 13.64 16.54
C GLY A 249 -5.40 13.07 17.58
N ASP A 250 -5.90 12.42 18.64
CA ASP A 250 -5.10 11.91 19.75
C ASP A 250 -5.70 10.61 20.31
N TYR A 251 -4.92 9.91 21.10
CA TYR A 251 -5.30 8.67 21.75
C TYR A 251 -6.23 8.90 22.96
N ILE A 252 -7.13 7.94 23.20
CA ILE A 252 -7.96 7.91 24.39
C ILE A 252 -7.15 7.29 25.53
N ARG A 253 -7.07 8.01 26.65
CA ARG A 253 -6.30 7.61 27.83
C ARG A 253 -7.20 7.32 29.03
N ASP A 254 -6.72 6.49 29.94
CA ASP A 254 -7.33 6.29 31.25
C ASP A 254 -6.99 7.41 32.24
N GLU A 255 -7.45 7.29 33.47
CA GLU A 255 -7.20 8.24 34.56
C GLU A 255 -5.72 8.35 34.98
N ASN A 256 -4.91 7.33 34.66
CA ASN A 256 -3.47 7.32 34.94
C ASN A 256 -2.65 7.83 33.73
N GLY A 257 -3.30 8.19 32.63
CA GLY A 257 -2.65 8.68 31.41
C GLY A 257 -2.19 7.58 30.43
N PHE A 258 -2.47 6.30 30.71
CA PHE A 258 -2.16 5.19 29.81
C PHE A 258 -3.21 5.04 28.71
N LEU A 259 -2.82 4.46 27.58
CA LEU A 259 -3.73 4.26 26.44
C LEU A 259 -4.74 3.15 26.74
N GLN A 260 -5.96 3.34 26.24
CA GLN A 260 -7.00 2.34 26.35
C GLN A 260 -6.98 1.40 25.13
N LEU A 261 -7.13 0.10 25.38
CA LEU A 261 -7.31 -0.90 24.33
C LEU A 261 -8.67 -0.72 23.65
N ALA A 262 -8.70 -0.92 22.34
CA ALA A 262 -9.94 -1.02 21.57
C ALA A 262 -10.66 -2.35 21.93
N GLY A 263 -11.99 -2.28 21.98
CA GLY A 263 -12.83 -3.44 22.20
C GLY A 263 -12.98 -4.32 20.97
N VAL A 264 -13.69 -5.45 21.13
CA VAL A 264 -14.04 -6.33 20.01
C VAL A 264 -14.88 -5.56 18.99
N ASN A 265 -14.49 -5.64 17.71
CA ASN A 265 -15.08 -4.91 16.59
C ASN A 265 -14.97 -3.35 16.68
N GLU A 266 -14.31 -2.81 17.70
CA GLU A 266 -14.03 -1.38 17.80
C GLU A 266 -12.79 -1.05 16.96
N PRO A 267 -12.84 -0.04 16.07
CA PRO A 267 -11.65 0.43 15.38
C PRO A 267 -10.63 1.02 16.36
N GLY A 268 -9.38 0.59 16.22
CA GLY A 268 -8.26 1.10 17.00
C GLY A 268 -7.00 1.19 16.17
N GLU A 269 -6.07 2.08 16.54
CA GLU A 269 -4.79 2.10 15.89
C GLU A 269 -3.97 0.85 16.25
N ALA A 270 -3.43 0.22 15.22
CA ALA A 270 -2.54 -0.91 15.38
C ALA A 270 -1.14 -0.43 15.79
N ILE A 271 -0.68 -0.86 16.97
CA ILE A 271 0.64 -0.56 17.50
C ILE A 271 1.41 -1.83 17.81
N GLY A 272 2.73 -1.78 17.69
CA GLY A 272 3.60 -2.92 17.94
C GLY A 272 4.57 -2.68 19.09
N MET A 273 4.55 -3.52 20.15
CA MET A 273 5.52 -3.43 21.23
C MET A 273 6.94 -3.59 20.67
N VAL A 274 7.83 -2.65 21.00
CA VAL A 274 9.22 -2.69 20.59
C VAL A 274 10.00 -3.61 21.52
N ILE A 275 10.42 -4.76 20.98
CA ILE A 275 11.18 -5.76 21.72
C ILE A 275 12.67 -5.49 21.54
N GLN A 276 13.38 -5.18 22.64
CA GLN A 276 14.81 -4.93 22.67
C GLN A 276 15.52 -5.95 23.55
N TYR A 277 15.58 -7.19 23.07
CA TYR A 277 16.32 -8.24 23.75
C TYR A 277 17.54 -8.67 22.94
N PRO A 278 18.71 -8.88 23.58
CA PRO A 278 19.89 -9.41 22.88
C PRO A 278 19.58 -10.73 22.17
N GLY A 279 19.93 -10.82 20.89
CA GLY A 279 19.71 -12.02 20.07
C GLY A 279 18.28 -12.23 19.56
N VAL A 280 17.30 -11.39 19.95
CA VAL A 280 15.93 -11.43 19.44
C VAL A 280 15.76 -10.38 18.35
N VAL A 281 15.33 -10.80 17.16
CA VAL A 281 15.08 -9.93 16.00
C VAL A 281 13.58 -9.61 15.87
N ALA A 282 12.74 -10.59 16.20
CA ALA A 282 11.27 -10.41 16.14
C ALA A 282 10.81 -9.28 17.05
N GLY A 283 9.95 -8.43 16.53
CA GLY A 283 9.39 -7.29 17.28
C GLY A 283 10.33 -6.08 17.45
N ARG A 284 11.56 -6.11 16.88
CA ARG A 284 12.45 -4.93 16.86
C ARG A 284 11.93 -3.89 15.89
N PHE A 285 12.05 -2.64 16.26
CA PHE A 285 11.89 -1.50 15.34
C PHE A 285 13.27 -1.00 14.94
N GLU A 286 13.64 -1.17 13.68
CA GLU A 286 14.97 -0.80 13.17
C GLU A 286 15.03 0.68 12.72
N GLY A 287 13.87 1.32 12.58
CA GLY A 287 13.76 2.75 12.31
C GLY A 287 14.06 3.14 10.86
N TYR A 288 14.39 4.40 10.72
CA TYR A 288 14.81 5.03 9.48
C TYR A 288 16.25 5.54 9.62
N THR A 289 16.87 5.93 8.51
CA THR A 289 18.17 6.62 8.55
C THR A 289 18.13 7.97 9.27
N SER A 290 16.94 8.57 9.41
CA SER A 290 16.69 9.77 10.22
C SER A 290 16.21 9.38 11.61
N GLU A 291 16.95 9.75 12.64
CA GLU A 291 16.59 9.55 14.04
C GLU A 291 15.27 10.26 14.38
N GLU A 292 15.10 11.52 13.95
CA GLU A 292 13.86 12.28 14.14
C GLU A 292 12.65 11.56 13.54
N ALA A 293 12.81 10.99 12.33
CA ALA A 293 11.73 10.25 11.68
C ALA A 293 11.41 8.94 12.43
N SER A 294 12.40 8.31 13.03
CA SER A 294 12.26 7.10 13.84
C SER A 294 11.54 7.41 15.16
N GLU A 295 11.96 8.47 15.88
CA GLU A 295 11.33 8.88 17.13
C GLU A 295 9.85 9.25 16.95
N LYS A 296 9.47 9.88 15.85
CA LYS A 296 8.05 10.18 15.53
C LYS A 296 7.17 8.92 15.36
N LYS A 297 7.77 7.76 15.24
CA LYS A 297 7.09 6.46 15.14
C LYS A 297 7.04 5.71 16.48
N LEU A 298 7.49 6.31 17.56
CA LEU A 298 7.52 5.67 18.87
C LEU A 298 6.57 6.35 19.86
N LEU A 299 5.75 5.54 20.50
CA LEU A 299 4.93 5.89 21.65
C LEU A 299 5.62 5.36 22.91
N ARG A 300 5.61 6.14 23.96
CA ARG A 300 6.25 5.80 25.24
C ARG A 300 5.23 5.85 26.36
N ASN A 301 5.39 4.97 27.35
CA ASN A 301 4.49 4.86 28.49
C ASN A 301 3.04 4.62 28.04
N VAL A 302 2.86 3.61 27.21
CA VAL A 302 1.58 3.29 26.56
C VAL A 302 0.65 2.57 27.55
N PHE A 303 1.10 1.48 28.14
CA PHE A 303 0.34 0.68 29.12
C PHE A 303 1.02 0.61 30.48
N GLU A 304 2.32 0.85 30.53
CA GLU A 304 3.11 0.90 31.74
C GLU A 304 4.29 1.88 31.61
N GLN A 305 4.85 2.29 32.72
CA GLN A 305 5.98 3.21 32.74
C GLN A 305 7.21 2.55 32.12
N GLY A 306 7.76 3.18 31.06
CA GLY A 306 8.99 2.74 30.40
C GLY A 306 8.77 1.83 29.19
N ASP A 307 7.55 1.40 28.89
CA ASP A 307 7.26 0.65 27.66
C ASP A 307 7.39 1.53 26.40
N VAL A 308 7.73 0.89 25.28
CA VAL A 308 7.90 1.56 24.01
C VAL A 308 7.15 0.78 22.91
N TRP A 309 6.36 1.51 22.15
CA TRP A 309 5.53 0.95 21.08
C TRP A 309 5.73 1.69 19.78
N TRP A 310 5.77 0.95 18.69
CA TRP A 310 5.76 1.51 17.33
C TRP A 310 4.31 1.83 16.92
N THR A 311 4.10 2.99 16.29
CA THR A 311 2.80 3.44 15.77
C THR A 311 2.71 3.25 14.26
N SER A 312 1.67 2.57 13.80
CA SER A 312 1.46 2.33 12.36
C SER A 312 0.88 3.54 11.64
N GLY A 313 -0.07 4.21 12.26
CA GLY A 313 -0.96 5.16 11.63
C GLY A 313 -2.13 4.50 10.90
N ASP A 314 -2.37 3.20 11.12
CA ASP A 314 -3.43 2.42 10.49
C ASP A 314 -4.46 1.98 11.53
N LEU A 315 -5.73 2.16 11.22
CA LEU A 315 -6.86 1.68 12.02
C LEU A 315 -7.26 0.28 11.57
N LEU A 316 -7.28 -0.64 12.53
CA LEU A 316 -7.80 -1.99 12.36
C LEU A 316 -8.98 -2.21 13.31
N ARG A 317 -9.87 -3.13 13.00
CA ARG A 317 -10.82 -3.72 13.92
C ARG A 317 -10.69 -5.24 13.88
N CYS A 318 -10.78 -5.88 15.03
CA CYS A 318 -10.71 -7.34 15.10
C CYS A 318 -11.96 -7.89 15.82
N ASP A 319 -12.45 -9.05 15.36
CA ASP A 319 -13.58 -9.74 15.97
C ASP A 319 -13.16 -10.60 17.18
N GLU A 320 -14.12 -11.31 17.77
CA GLU A 320 -13.92 -12.20 18.92
C GLU A 320 -13.03 -13.41 18.60
N ASP A 321 -12.98 -13.84 17.33
CA ASP A 321 -12.14 -14.95 16.86
C ASP A 321 -10.71 -14.48 16.47
N GLY A 322 -10.44 -13.17 16.59
CA GLY A 322 -9.16 -12.52 16.29
C GLY A 322 -8.95 -12.21 14.81
N TYR A 323 -9.95 -12.39 13.93
CA TYR A 323 -9.83 -11.91 12.55
C TYR A 323 -9.87 -10.40 12.52
N CYS A 324 -8.95 -9.81 11.76
CA CYS A 324 -8.76 -8.37 11.67
C CYS A 324 -9.10 -7.85 10.26
N TRP A 325 -9.69 -6.67 10.22
CA TRP A 325 -9.99 -5.93 8.99
C TRP A 325 -9.32 -4.56 9.04
N PHE A 326 -8.76 -4.16 7.93
CA PHE A 326 -8.27 -2.81 7.75
C PHE A 326 -9.46 -1.84 7.64
N VAL A 327 -9.43 -0.78 8.41
CA VAL A 327 -10.52 0.23 8.42
C VAL A 327 -10.12 1.44 7.57
N ASP A 328 -9.02 2.10 7.91
CA ASP A 328 -8.45 3.21 7.15
C ASP A 328 -7.10 3.66 7.75
N ARG A 329 -6.47 4.66 7.13
CA ARG A 329 -5.33 5.35 7.71
C ARG A 329 -5.76 6.53 8.57
N ILE A 330 -5.09 6.74 9.69
CA ILE A 330 -5.20 7.96 10.47
C ILE A 330 -4.82 9.15 9.57
N GLY A 331 -5.74 10.12 9.41
CA GLY A 331 -5.58 11.28 8.53
C GLY A 331 -6.18 11.13 7.13
N ASP A 332 -6.44 9.90 6.66
CA ASP A 332 -7.26 9.66 5.46
C ASP A 332 -8.74 9.66 5.78
N THR A 333 -9.14 9.01 6.87
CA THR A 333 -10.49 9.14 7.43
C THR A 333 -10.83 10.61 7.65
N PHE A 334 -12.01 11.01 7.22
CA PHE A 334 -12.48 12.39 7.39
C PHE A 334 -13.81 12.43 8.14
N ARG A 335 -14.12 13.58 8.71
CA ARG A 335 -15.37 13.82 9.40
C ARG A 335 -16.23 14.79 8.61
N TRP A 336 -17.48 14.42 8.39
CA TRP A 336 -18.47 15.25 7.75
C TRP A 336 -19.84 15.15 8.45
N LYS A 337 -20.47 16.30 8.74
CA LYS A 337 -21.76 16.38 9.47
C LYS A 337 -21.75 15.57 10.78
N SER A 338 -20.68 15.68 11.55
CA SER A 338 -20.45 14.99 12.83
C SER A 338 -20.26 13.47 12.75
N GLU A 339 -20.12 12.91 11.55
CA GLU A 339 -19.90 11.48 11.32
C GLU A 339 -18.51 11.20 10.74
N ASN A 340 -17.86 10.13 11.21
CA ASN A 340 -16.59 9.66 10.66
C ASN A 340 -16.84 8.85 9.38
N VAL A 341 -16.03 9.11 8.36
CA VAL A 341 -16.15 8.46 7.05
C VAL A 341 -14.80 7.81 6.70
N SER A 342 -14.81 6.51 6.51
CA SER A 342 -13.67 5.78 5.97
C SER A 342 -13.60 5.96 4.46
N THR A 343 -12.44 6.39 3.98
CA THR A 343 -12.22 6.55 2.53
C THR A 343 -12.20 5.20 1.81
N MET A 344 -11.79 4.15 2.50
CA MET A 344 -11.79 2.78 1.98
C MET A 344 -13.21 2.26 1.80
N GLU A 345 -14.05 2.35 2.85
CA GLU A 345 -15.45 1.89 2.77
C GLU A 345 -16.22 2.58 1.66
N VAL A 346 -16.01 3.89 1.47
CA VAL A 346 -16.66 4.63 0.36
C VAL A 346 -16.11 4.17 -0.99
N GLY A 347 -14.80 3.98 -1.10
CA GLY A 347 -14.17 3.48 -2.33
C GLY A 347 -14.66 2.08 -2.71
N ASP A 348 -14.76 1.19 -1.74
CA ASP A 348 -15.24 -0.19 -1.93
C ASP A 348 -16.72 -0.19 -2.35
N ALA A 349 -17.56 0.60 -1.67
CA ALA A 349 -18.98 0.70 -1.99
C ALA A 349 -19.26 1.21 -3.41
N LEU A 350 -18.35 1.99 -4.00
CA LEU A 350 -18.52 2.61 -5.31
C LEU A 350 -17.62 2.02 -6.40
N GLY A 351 -16.74 1.08 -6.04
CA GLY A 351 -15.69 0.55 -6.91
C GLY A 351 -16.19 -0.26 -8.11
N ASP A 352 -17.40 -0.78 -8.08
CA ASP A 352 -18.05 -1.52 -9.17
C ASP A 352 -18.96 -0.65 -10.07
N PHE A 353 -18.87 0.69 -9.95
CA PHE A 353 -19.61 1.58 -10.84
C PHE A 353 -19.31 1.29 -12.30
N LYS A 354 -20.35 1.18 -13.11
CA LYS A 354 -20.22 0.80 -14.52
C LYS A 354 -19.30 1.73 -15.30
N GLY A 355 -18.28 1.16 -15.90
CA GLY A 355 -17.29 1.89 -16.71
C GLY A 355 -16.16 2.54 -15.90
N LEU A 356 -16.12 2.32 -14.59
CA LEU A 356 -15.06 2.82 -13.72
C LEU A 356 -13.76 1.98 -13.90
N ASP A 357 -12.63 2.65 -14.11
CA ASP A 357 -11.30 2.06 -14.09
C ASP A 357 -10.63 2.22 -12.72
N ALA A 358 -10.72 3.43 -12.11
CA ALA A 358 -10.16 3.71 -10.79
C ALA A 358 -11.01 4.68 -9.99
N ILE A 359 -11.02 4.51 -8.66
CA ILE A 359 -11.61 5.45 -7.71
C ILE A 359 -10.66 5.75 -6.57
N THR A 360 -10.49 7.02 -6.24
CA THR A 360 -9.75 7.46 -5.06
C THR A 360 -10.63 8.38 -4.25
N VAL A 361 -10.92 8.00 -3.00
CA VAL A 361 -11.76 8.80 -2.10
C VAL A 361 -10.90 9.51 -1.07
N TYR A 362 -11.21 10.77 -0.80
CA TYR A 362 -10.51 11.62 0.16
C TYR A 362 -11.42 12.73 0.70
N GLY A 363 -11.04 13.27 1.87
CA GLY A 363 -11.75 14.38 2.48
C GLY A 363 -11.21 15.74 2.03
N VAL A 364 -12.09 16.68 1.65
CA VAL A 364 -11.75 18.05 1.26
C VAL A 364 -12.39 19.07 2.19
N GLN A 365 -11.64 20.12 2.54
CA GLN A 365 -12.16 21.20 3.37
C GLN A 365 -13.21 22.01 2.61
N VAL A 366 -14.35 22.26 3.25
CA VAL A 366 -15.42 23.11 2.68
C VAL A 366 -15.49 24.41 3.46
N ALA A 367 -15.41 25.54 2.77
CA ALA A 367 -15.42 26.86 3.40
C ALA A 367 -16.71 27.06 4.23
N GLY A 368 -16.56 27.55 5.46
CA GLY A 368 -17.67 27.80 6.38
C GLY A 368 -18.28 26.56 7.04
N HIS A 369 -17.71 25.36 6.83
CA HIS A 369 -18.17 24.12 7.44
C HIS A 369 -17.06 23.49 8.29
N GLY A 370 -17.45 22.90 9.42
CA GLY A 370 -16.56 22.06 10.23
C GLY A 370 -16.36 20.69 9.59
N GLY A 371 -15.15 20.15 9.68
CA GLY A 371 -14.81 18.87 9.07
C GLY A 371 -14.43 18.96 7.60
N ARG A 372 -14.45 17.80 6.93
CA ARG A 372 -14.14 17.65 5.50
C ARG A 372 -15.25 16.88 4.81
N ALA A 373 -15.66 17.31 3.63
CA ALA A 373 -16.62 16.58 2.81
C ALA A 373 -15.91 15.53 1.94
N GLY A 374 -16.59 14.43 1.66
CA GLY A 374 -16.07 13.40 0.77
C GLY A 374 -15.95 13.86 -0.67
N MET A 375 -14.81 13.58 -1.30
CA MET A 375 -14.58 13.76 -2.72
C MET A 375 -14.08 12.45 -3.33
N ALA A 376 -14.65 12.07 -4.48
CA ALA A 376 -14.25 10.90 -5.25
C ALA A 376 -13.60 11.34 -6.56
N ALA A 377 -12.31 11.01 -6.73
CA ALA A 377 -11.63 11.12 -8.02
C ALA A 377 -11.84 9.80 -8.79
N LEU A 378 -12.43 9.90 -9.97
CA LEU A 378 -12.80 8.78 -10.82
C LEU A 378 -11.96 8.81 -12.10
N VAL A 379 -11.47 7.64 -12.50
CA VAL A 379 -10.93 7.40 -13.83
C VAL A 379 -11.86 6.42 -14.54
N MET A 380 -12.34 6.80 -15.70
CA MET A 380 -13.24 5.96 -16.50
C MET A 380 -12.42 5.13 -17.50
N HIS A 381 -12.92 3.93 -17.84
CA HIS A 381 -12.34 3.17 -18.94
C HIS A 381 -12.39 3.97 -20.26
N GLU A 382 -11.43 3.73 -21.14
CA GLU A 382 -11.39 4.35 -22.46
C GLU A 382 -12.71 4.11 -23.20
N GLY A 383 -13.35 5.21 -23.65
CA GLY A 383 -14.64 5.19 -24.31
C GLY A 383 -15.87 5.09 -23.40
N ALA A 384 -15.69 4.91 -22.10
CA ALA A 384 -16.78 4.97 -21.13
C ALA A 384 -17.05 6.40 -20.66
N GLY A 385 -18.29 6.85 -20.78
CA GLY A 385 -18.72 8.15 -20.23
C GLY A 385 -19.10 8.05 -18.76
N PHE A 386 -18.92 9.14 -18.03
CA PHE A 386 -19.46 9.27 -16.67
C PHE A 386 -20.95 9.57 -16.72
N ASP A 387 -21.78 8.74 -16.06
CA ASP A 387 -23.20 8.99 -15.85
C ASP A 387 -23.44 9.54 -14.44
N PRO A 388 -23.65 10.85 -14.29
CA PRO A 388 -23.80 11.50 -12.98
C PRO A 388 -25.01 11.02 -12.19
N ARG A 389 -26.10 10.64 -12.88
CA ARG A 389 -27.33 10.17 -12.24
C ARG A 389 -27.15 8.75 -11.73
N ALA A 390 -26.63 7.86 -12.55
CA ALA A 390 -26.38 6.49 -12.15
C ALA A 390 -25.38 6.42 -10.99
N PHE A 391 -24.36 7.31 -10.97
CA PHE A 391 -23.40 7.39 -9.86
C PHE A 391 -24.05 7.90 -8.57
N TRP A 392 -24.95 8.87 -8.67
CA TRP A 392 -25.74 9.33 -7.52
C TRP A 392 -26.61 8.21 -6.96
N GLU A 393 -27.36 7.50 -7.82
CA GLU A 393 -28.22 6.37 -7.43
C GLU A 393 -27.41 5.27 -6.71
N LEU A 394 -26.24 4.92 -7.24
CA LEU A 394 -25.33 3.95 -6.60
C LEU A 394 -24.86 4.46 -5.22
N ALA A 395 -24.38 5.70 -5.15
CA ALA A 395 -23.83 6.26 -3.92
C ALA A 395 -24.91 6.33 -2.80
N ILE A 396 -26.11 6.76 -3.11
CA ILE A 396 -27.19 6.88 -2.11
C ILE A 396 -27.81 5.52 -1.75
N SER A 397 -27.75 4.53 -2.64
CA SER A 397 -28.25 3.18 -2.33
C SER A 397 -27.32 2.39 -1.41
N ARG A 398 -26.01 2.68 -1.43
CA ARG A 398 -25.00 1.91 -0.70
C ARG A 398 -24.41 2.62 0.50
N LEU A 399 -24.50 3.94 0.55
CA LEU A 399 -23.86 4.76 1.56
C LEU A 399 -24.86 5.65 2.30
N PRO A 400 -24.65 5.89 3.60
CA PRO A 400 -25.36 6.97 4.29
C PRO A 400 -25.06 8.30 3.61
N ARG A 401 -26.01 9.23 3.64
CA ARG A 401 -25.88 10.53 2.94
C ARG A 401 -24.62 11.31 3.31
N TYR A 402 -24.16 11.22 4.55
CA TYR A 402 -22.94 11.90 5.00
C TYR A 402 -21.66 11.26 4.41
N ALA A 403 -21.68 9.96 4.13
CA ALA A 403 -20.54 9.24 3.56
C ALA A 403 -20.51 9.30 2.03
N ALA A 404 -21.69 9.42 1.37
CA ALA A 404 -21.74 9.57 -0.08
C ALA A 404 -20.99 10.84 -0.51
N PRO A 405 -20.02 10.73 -1.46
CA PRO A 405 -19.19 11.86 -1.87
C PRO A 405 -20.01 13.11 -2.21
N LEU A 406 -19.61 14.25 -1.66
CA LEU A 406 -20.20 15.54 -2.03
C LEU A 406 -19.68 16.02 -3.38
N PHE A 407 -18.41 15.69 -3.67
CA PHE A 407 -17.73 16.08 -4.90
C PHE A 407 -17.28 14.88 -5.71
N VAL A 408 -17.26 15.05 -7.03
CA VAL A 408 -16.65 14.10 -7.98
C VAL A 408 -15.68 14.87 -8.87
N ARG A 409 -14.52 14.28 -9.13
CA ARG A 409 -13.50 14.74 -10.05
C ARG A 409 -13.26 13.66 -11.10
N LEU A 410 -13.29 14.00 -12.37
CA LEU A 410 -12.97 13.07 -13.45
C LEU A 410 -11.52 13.29 -13.88
N MET A 411 -10.70 12.24 -13.79
CA MET A 411 -9.29 12.26 -14.13
C MET A 411 -9.05 11.37 -15.37
N ASP A 412 -8.08 11.74 -16.19
CA ASP A 412 -7.67 10.92 -17.33
C ASP A 412 -6.87 9.69 -16.89
N THR A 413 -6.06 9.82 -15.84
CA THR A 413 -5.20 8.75 -15.33
C THR A 413 -5.18 8.76 -13.79
N PRO A 414 -5.12 7.58 -13.14
CA PRO A 414 -5.01 7.54 -11.69
C PRO A 414 -3.63 8.02 -11.23
N ASP A 415 -3.59 8.82 -10.15
CA ASP A 415 -2.33 9.17 -9.50
C ASP A 415 -1.86 8.01 -8.64
N MET A 416 -0.82 7.31 -9.08
CA MET A 416 -0.29 6.12 -8.42
C MET A 416 1.18 6.25 -8.06
N THR A 417 1.55 5.61 -6.97
CA THR A 417 2.94 5.39 -6.59
C THR A 417 3.59 4.35 -7.52
N GLY A 418 4.93 4.26 -7.52
CA GLY A 418 5.64 3.28 -8.32
C GLY A 418 5.29 1.81 -8.02
N ASN A 419 4.65 1.54 -6.89
CA ASN A 419 4.17 0.21 -6.47
C ASN A 419 2.63 0.06 -6.59
N TYR A 420 2.00 0.81 -7.47
CA TYR A 420 0.58 0.74 -7.81
C TYR A 420 -0.40 1.05 -6.67
N LYS A 421 0.01 1.87 -5.70
CA LYS A 421 -0.90 2.42 -4.68
C LYS A 421 -1.40 3.80 -5.10
N LEU A 422 -2.70 4.04 -4.97
CA LEU A 422 -3.31 5.35 -5.24
C LEU A 422 -2.78 6.41 -4.26
N ARG A 423 -2.47 7.58 -4.79
CA ARG A 423 -1.92 8.70 -4.03
C ARG A 423 -3.01 9.71 -3.73
N LYS A 424 -3.16 10.09 -2.46
CA LYS A 424 -4.24 11.01 -2.02
C LYS A 424 -3.74 12.42 -1.68
N VAL A 425 -2.49 12.57 -1.28
CA VAL A 425 -1.96 13.82 -0.68
C VAL A 425 -2.10 15.02 -1.62
N ASP A 426 -1.75 14.85 -2.89
CA ASP A 426 -1.82 15.93 -3.86
C ASP A 426 -3.28 16.23 -4.26
N LEU A 427 -4.13 15.20 -4.34
CA LEU A 427 -5.56 15.34 -4.58
C LEU A 427 -6.26 16.10 -3.43
N GLN A 428 -5.91 15.80 -2.18
CA GLN A 428 -6.42 16.50 -1.00
C GLN A 428 -6.04 18.00 -0.99
N LYS A 429 -4.79 18.32 -1.39
CA LYS A 429 -4.31 19.72 -1.46
C LYS A 429 -5.01 20.51 -2.56
N GLN A 430 -5.22 19.91 -3.72
CA GLN A 430 -5.92 20.53 -4.84
C GLN A 430 -7.42 20.70 -4.55
N GLY A 431 -7.99 19.77 -3.78
CA GLY A 431 -9.40 19.80 -3.40
C GLY A 431 -10.34 19.88 -4.61
N TYR A 432 -11.35 20.75 -4.51
CA TYR A 432 -12.31 21.03 -5.58
C TYR A 432 -12.06 22.38 -6.27
N ASP A 433 -10.83 22.87 -6.23
CA ASP A 433 -10.44 24.11 -6.93
C ASP A 433 -10.17 23.83 -8.41
N SER A 434 -11.07 24.25 -9.28
CA SER A 434 -10.97 24.03 -10.72
C SER A 434 -9.73 24.69 -11.37
N ALA A 435 -9.20 25.74 -10.76
CA ALA A 435 -7.99 26.40 -11.26
C ALA A 435 -6.72 25.56 -11.01
N GLN A 436 -6.75 24.72 -9.96
CA GLN A 436 -5.62 23.85 -9.61
C GLN A 436 -5.71 22.45 -10.23
N THR A 437 -6.94 21.96 -10.45
CA THR A 437 -7.15 20.60 -10.94
C THR A 437 -7.11 20.48 -12.45
N GLY A 438 -7.66 21.44 -13.18
CA GLY A 438 -7.83 21.37 -14.63
C GLY A 438 -8.83 20.29 -15.11
N ASP A 439 -9.35 19.46 -14.19
CA ASP A 439 -10.25 18.34 -14.46
C ASP A 439 -11.73 18.74 -14.32
N PRO A 440 -12.65 18.05 -14.99
CA PRO A 440 -14.09 18.23 -14.77
C PRO A 440 -14.49 17.92 -13.31
N LEU A 441 -15.14 18.86 -12.65
CA LEU A 441 -15.62 18.75 -11.28
C LEU A 441 -17.14 18.78 -11.23
N PHE A 442 -17.70 17.95 -10.35
CA PHE A 442 -19.12 17.86 -10.12
C PHE A 442 -19.43 17.95 -8.62
N VAL A 443 -20.63 18.41 -8.29
CA VAL A 443 -21.16 18.44 -6.93
C VAL A 443 -22.51 17.72 -6.86
N ARG A 444 -22.75 17.02 -5.77
CA ARG A 444 -23.98 16.25 -5.54
C ARG A 444 -25.18 17.20 -5.36
N ASN A 445 -26.23 16.96 -6.12
CA ASN A 445 -27.50 17.67 -6.00
C ASN A 445 -28.62 16.66 -5.65
N ASP A 446 -28.96 16.58 -4.38
CA ASP A 446 -29.97 15.63 -3.88
C ASP A 446 -31.40 15.94 -4.32
N LYS A 447 -31.70 17.19 -4.69
CA LYS A 447 -33.02 17.58 -5.22
C LYS A 447 -33.21 17.08 -6.66
N LEU A 448 -32.15 17.18 -7.47
CA LEU A 448 -32.17 16.71 -8.86
C LEU A 448 -31.82 15.22 -8.97
N GLN A 449 -31.42 14.58 -7.86
CA GLN A 449 -30.98 13.18 -7.79
C GLN A 449 -29.85 12.86 -8.79
N THR A 450 -28.82 13.71 -8.82
CA THR A 450 -27.69 13.57 -9.74
C THR A 450 -26.49 14.37 -9.24
N TYR A 451 -25.35 14.20 -9.89
CA TYR A 451 -24.24 15.13 -9.79
C TYR A 451 -24.32 16.16 -10.90
N VAL A 452 -24.08 17.43 -10.59
CA VAL A 452 -24.10 18.54 -11.56
C VAL A 452 -22.72 19.17 -11.65
N PRO A 453 -22.36 19.81 -12.78
CA PRO A 453 -21.07 20.53 -12.90
C PRO A 453 -20.89 21.51 -11.74
N LEU A 454 -19.67 21.52 -11.16
CA LEU A 454 -19.34 22.37 -10.03
C LEU A 454 -19.20 23.82 -10.48
N THR A 455 -20.03 24.68 -9.91
CA THR A 455 -19.97 26.14 -10.01
C THR A 455 -20.24 26.75 -8.64
N ALA A 456 -20.00 28.04 -8.44
CA ALA A 456 -20.33 28.72 -7.19
C ALA A 456 -21.82 28.55 -6.82
N ALA A 457 -22.72 28.64 -7.79
CA ALA A 457 -24.17 28.52 -7.57
C ALA A 457 -24.58 27.09 -7.20
N THR A 458 -24.06 26.07 -7.92
CA THR A 458 -24.38 24.67 -7.64
C THR A 458 -23.77 24.19 -6.31
N LEU A 459 -22.61 24.72 -5.92
CA LEU A 459 -22.01 24.47 -4.62
C LEU A 459 -22.88 25.04 -3.49
N GLU A 460 -23.30 26.29 -3.61
CA GLU A 460 -24.15 26.92 -2.61
C GLU A 460 -25.49 26.17 -2.44
N GLU A 461 -26.08 25.71 -3.52
CA GLU A 461 -27.31 24.89 -3.48
C GLU A 461 -27.07 23.55 -2.78
N ALA A 462 -25.97 22.86 -3.08
CA ALA A 462 -25.59 21.57 -2.48
C ALA A 462 -25.34 21.67 -0.96
N LEU A 463 -24.78 22.78 -0.49
CA LEU A 463 -24.49 23.03 0.91
C LEU A 463 -25.69 23.43 1.74
N ARG A 464 -26.77 23.96 1.12
CA ARG A 464 -28.01 24.30 1.79
C ARG A 464 -28.96 23.10 2.02
N GLY A 465 -28.75 21.99 1.36
CA GLY A 465 -29.50 20.73 1.48
C GLY A 465 -28.84 19.73 2.37
#